data_188ec0f65e28caf71f8bc25146be8058
#
_entry.id   188ec0f65e28caf71f8bc25146be8058
#
_cell.length_a   1.000
_cell.length_b   1.000
_cell.length_c   1.000
_cell.angle_alpha   90.00
_cell.angle_beta   90.00
_cell.angle_gamma   90.00
#
_symmetry.space_group_name_H-M   'P 1'
#
loop_
_entity.id
_entity.type
_entity.pdbx_description
1 polymer ?
#
loop_
_entity_poly.entity_id
_entity_poly.type
_entity_poly.pdbx_seq_one_letter_code
_entity_poly.pdbx_strand_id
1 'polypeptide(L)'
;APDRRILSETFFPRARFGWSPLASLVDERWHFIEAPRPELFDVAGDAAERSDRAPLEAAALRSMRREIAARRSTFRTPSPVGAEEARRLASLGYVTVAPSTGSGTLPDPKDVIGTLAPLRDGMIALEDGRPADAAALLGPLLSAQPAVRDGWEIYAQALLALGRGREALDLSGAALRQGSGRGARGQHRGPR
;
A
#
# COMPACT_ATOMS: atom_id res chain seq x y z
N ALA A 1 19.54 29.39 -15.27
CA ALA A 1 19.59 28.49 -14.11
C ALA A 1 19.36 27.07 -14.59
N PRO A 2 20.02 26.04 -14.04
CA PRO A 2 19.70 24.67 -14.41
C PRO A 2 18.23 24.39 -14.06
N ASP A 3 17.51 23.79 -15.00
CA ASP A 3 16.12 23.36 -14.85
C ASP A 3 16.05 22.38 -13.62
N ARG A 4 15.60 22.91 -12.49
CA ARG A 4 15.55 22.17 -11.22
C ARG A 4 14.22 21.41 -11.16
N ARG A 5 14.24 20.17 -11.62
CA ARG A 5 13.11 19.24 -11.49
C ARG A 5 13.40 18.18 -10.46
N ILE A 6 12.52 18.09 -9.48
CA ILE A 6 12.63 17.15 -8.36
C ILE A 6 11.61 16.03 -8.57
N LEU A 7 12.12 14.81 -8.78
CA LEU A 7 11.31 13.60 -8.84
C LEU A 7 11.28 12.95 -7.45
N SER A 8 10.08 12.63 -6.99
CA SER A 8 9.85 11.83 -5.78
C SER A 8 8.99 10.62 -6.12
N GLU A 9 9.30 9.47 -5.54
CA GLU A 9 8.58 8.22 -5.76
C GLU A 9 8.30 7.52 -4.44
N THR A 10 7.12 6.89 -4.32
CA THR A 10 6.80 6.00 -3.21
C THR A 10 6.11 4.74 -3.67
N PHE A 11 6.64 3.61 -3.25
CA PHE A 11 6.04 2.29 -3.44
C PHE A 11 5.35 1.78 -2.16
N PHE A 12 5.34 2.59 -1.10
CA PHE A 12 4.74 2.22 0.18
C PHE A 12 3.26 1.80 0.06
N PRO A 13 2.39 2.56 -0.66
CA PRO A 13 1.01 2.16 -0.86
C PRO A 13 0.88 0.80 -1.56
N ARG A 14 1.77 0.53 -2.53
CA ARG A 14 1.79 -0.75 -3.25
C ARG A 14 2.25 -1.91 -2.37
N ALA A 15 3.33 -1.71 -1.65
CA ALA A 15 3.94 -2.75 -0.83
C ALA A 15 3.07 -3.09 0.39
N ARG A 16 2.42 -2.08 1.00
CA ARG A 16 1.72 -2.22 2.26
C ARG A 16 0.24 -2.54 2.11
N PHE A 17 -0.43 -1.93 1.12
CA PHE A 17 -1.89 -1.97 0.97
C PHE A 17 -2.35 -2.56 -0.37
N GLY A 18 -1.44 -2.79 -1.32
CA GLY A 18 -1.79 -3.25 -2.65
C GLY A 18 -2.41 -2.15 -3.53
N TRP A 19 -2.25 -0.87 -3.16
CA TRP A 19 -2.75 0.29 -3.90
C TRP A 19 -1.75 0.74 -4.97
N SER A 20 -2.14 1.73 -5.77
CA SER A 20 -1.25 2.31 -6.77
C SER A 20 -0.03 2.97 -6.10
N PRO A 21 1.19 2.75 -6.64
CA PRO A 21 2.33 3.56 -6.26
C PRO A 21 2.12 4.99 -6.75
N LEU A 22 2.78 5.95 -6.09
CA LEU A 22 2.72 7.35 -6.45
C LEU A 22 4.10 7.82 -6.90
N ALA A 23 4.11 8.76 -7.85
CA ALA A 23 5.29 9.54 -8.19
C ALA A 23 4.90 11.02 -8.31
N SER A 24 5.80 11.91 -7.99
CA SER A 24 5.58 13.33 -8.22
C SER A 24 6.80 13.98 -8.86
N LEU A 25 6.53 15.00 -9.68
CA LEU A 25 7.53 15.82 -10.31
C LEU A 25 7.23 17.28 -10.03
N VAL A 26 8.18 18.00 -9.46
CA VAL A 26 8.05 19.42 -9.14
C VAL A 26 9.08 20.21 -9.94
N ASP A 27 8.66 21.27 -10.59
CA ASP A 27 9.52 22.31 -11.17
C ASP A 27 9.19 23.69 -10.58
N GLU A 28 9.66 24.77 -11.20
CA GLU A 28 9.45 26.13 -10.70
C GLU A 28 7.97 26.57 -10.73
N ARG A 29 7.16 25.91 -11.56
CA ARG A 29 5.75 26.27 -11.75
C ARG A 29 4.80 25.15 -11.39
N TRP A 30 5.12 23.91 -11.76
CA TRP A 30 4.19 22.81 -11.70
C TRP A 30 4.59 21.78 -10.65
N HIS A 31 3.61 21.30 -9.87
CA HIS A 31 3.69 20.07 -9.12
C HIS A 31 2.72 19.05 -9.74
N PHE A 32 3.27 18.01 -10.32
CA PHE A 32 2.51 16.92 -10.94
C PHE A 32 2.58 15.69 -10.06
N ILE A 33 1.41 15.08 -9.79
CA ILE A 33 1.29 13.80 -9.05
C ILE A 33 0.77 12.74 -10.01
N GLU A 34 1.59 11.75 -10.31
CA GLU A 34 1.22 10.57 -11.09
C GLU A 34 0.53 9.56 -10.17
N ALA A 35 -0.76 9.38 -10.38
CA ALA A 35 -1.66 8.46 -9.71
C ALA A 35 -2.64 7.91 -10.74
N PRO A 36 -3.53 6.93 -10.43
CA PRO A 36 -4.63 6.53 -11.31
C PRO A 36 -5.48 7.72 -11.78
N ARG A 37 -5.77 8.66 -10.86
CA ARG A 37 -6.26 10.00 -11.20
C ARG A 37 -5.14 11.02 -10.96
N PRO A 38 -4.46 11.46 -12.03
CA PRO A 38 -3.34 12.38 -11.90
C PRO A 38 -3.82 13.76 -11.47
N GLU A 39 -2.96 14.52 -10.78
CA GLU A 39 -3.19 15.88 -10.33
C GLU A 39 -2.05 16.79 -10.78
N LEU A 40 -2.38 18.05 -11.07
CA LEU A 40 -1.41 19.05 -11.49
C LEU A 40 -1.72 20.38 -10.79
N PHE A 41 -0.77 20.93 -10.08
CA PHE A 41 -0.92 22.18 -9.33
C PHE A 41 0.04 23.25 -9.86
N ASP A 42 -0.43 24.48 -9.99
CA ASP A 42 0.38 25.66 -10.33
C ASP A 42 0.95 26.25 -9.04
N VAL A 43 2.08 25.71 -8.57
CA VAL A 43 2.67 26.11 -7.29
C VAL A 43 3.19 27.55 -7.27
N ALA A 44 3.40 28.16 -8.41
CA ALA A 44 3.77 29.57 -8.51
C ALA A 44 2.57 30.50 -8.23
N GLY A 45 1.36 30.11 -8.67
CA GLY A 45 0.12 30.88 -8.46
C GLY A 45 -0.74 30.41 -7.30
N ASP A 46 -0.60 29.15 -6.89
CA ASP A 46 -1.37 28.48 -5.84
C ASP A 46 -0.44 27.61 -4.97
N ALA A 47 0.37 28.25 -4.14
CA ALA A 47 1.31 27.57 -3.25
C ALA A 47 0.65 26.61 -2.23
N ALA A 48 -0.66 26.70 -2.05
CA ALA A 48 -1.44 25.83 -1.19
C ALA A 48 -2.07 24.64 -1.92
N GLU A 49 -1.85 24.53 -3.25
CA GLU A 49 -2.31 23.41 -4.09
C GLU A 49 -3.80 23.10 -3.95
N ARG A 50 -4.62 24.14 -3.94
CA ARG A 50 -6.07 24.04 -3.73
C ARG A 50 -6.85 23.73 -4.99
N SER A 51 -6.23 24.02 -6.15
CA SER A 51 -6.91 23.94 -7.45
C SER A 51 -6.18 22.98 -8.38
N ASP A 52 -6.76 21.79 -8.59
CA ASP A 52 -6.24 20.85 -9.58
C ASP A 52 -6.41 21.41 -11.00
N ARG A 53 -5.30 21.61 -11.69
CA ARG A 53 -5.19 22.14 -13.05
C ARG A 53 -5.12 21.03 -14.10
N ALA A 54 -5.04 19.76 -13.71
CA ALA A 54 -4.92 18.63 -14.63
C ALA A 54 -5.99 18.62 -15.74
N PRO A 55 -7.27 18.95 -15.47
CA PRO A 55 -8.30 19.00 -16.51
C PRO A 55 -8.11 20.13 -17.52
N LEU A 56 -7.43 21.22 -17.15
CA LEU A 56 -7.29 22.43 -17.95
C LEU A 56 -5.94 22.51 -18.68
N GLU A 57 -4.89 21.93 -18.10
CA GLU A 57 -3.50 22.07 -18.53
C GLU A 57 -2.95 20.76 -19.14
N ALA A 58 -3.67 20.23 -20.13
CA ALA A 58 -3.34 18.92 -20.73
C ALA A 58 -1.91 18.87 -21.35
N ALA A 59 -1.37 19.99 -21.82
CA ALA A 59 -0.03 20.03 -22.40
C ALA A 59 1.05 19.91 -21.31
N ALA A 60 0.91 20.64 -20.20
CA ALA A 60 1.80 20.57 -19.05
C ALA A 60 1.76 19.17 -18.43
N LEU A 61 0.57 18.63 -18.19
CA LEU A 61 0.36 17.27 -17.66
C LEU A 61 1.07 16.21 -18.53
N ARG A 62 0.91 16.26 -19.85
CA ARG A 62 1.59 15.30 -20.75
C ARG A 62 3.12 15.44 -20.71
N SER A 63 3.61 16.69 -20.60
CA SER A 63 5.05 16.94 -20.50
C SER A 63 5.64 16.36 -19.22
N MET A 64 5.04 16.65 -18.07
CA MET A 64 5.47 16.14 -16.75
C MET A 64 5.40 14.62 -16.70
N ARG A 65 4.33 14.02 -17.23
CA ARG A 65 4.17 12.56 -17.29
C ARG A 65 5.27 11.88 -18.10
N ARG A 66 5.61 12.43 -19.28
CA ARG A 66 6.72 11.87 -20.09
C ARG A 66 8.03 11.92 -19.34
N GLU A 67 8.27 12.94 -18.57
CA GLU A 67 9.50 13.09 -17.81
C GLU A 67 9.56 12.11 -16.63
N ILE A 68 8.46 11.93 -15.89
CA ILE A 68 8.38 10.87 -14.88
C ILE A 68 8.66 9.52 -15.54
N ALA A 69 8.01 9.22 -16.67
CA ALA A 69 8.19 7.94 -17.36
C ALA A 69 9.65 7.67 -17.79
N ALA A 70 10.40 8.73 -18.15
CA ALA A 70 11.80 8.64 -18.54
C ALA A 70 12.75 8.44 -17.36
N ARG A 71 12.38 8.87 -16.15
CA ARG A 71 13.23 8.85 -14.95
C ARG A 71 12.81 7.80 -13.93
N ARG A 72 11.55 7.32 -14.02
CA ARG A 72 10.94 6.47 -13.01
C ARG A 72 11.70 5.16 -12.83
N SER A 73 11.95 4.80 -11.59
CA SER A 73 12.44 3.49 -11.21
C SER A 73 11.41 2.41 -11.53
N THR A 74 11.87 1.29 -12.07
CA THR A 74 10.98 0.13 -12.25
C THR A 74 10.80 -0.55 -10.90
N PHE A 75 9.56 -0.60 -10.40
CA PHE A 75 9.25 -1.45 -9.24
C PHE A 75 9.54 -2.90 -9.60
N ARG A 76 10.64 -3.41 -9.08
CA ARG A 76 10.93 -4.85 -9.16
C ARG A 76 10.28 -5.52 -7.97
N THR A 77 9.31 -6.39 -8.25
CA THR A 77 8.84 -7.32 -7.21
C THR A 77 10.04 -8.12 -6.73
N PRO A 78 10.34 -8.15 -5.42
CA PRO A 78 11.41 -8.99 -4.90
C PRO A 78 11.22 -10.43 -5.39
N SER A 79 12.30 -11.08 -5.80
CA SER A 79 12.26 -12.48 -6.18
C SER A 79 11.72 -13.31 -5.01
N PRO A 80 10.90 -14.34 -5.27
CA PRO A 80 10.48 -15.24 -4.21
C PRO A 80 11.71 -15.84 -3.54
N VAL A 81 11.78 -15.68 -2.22
CA VAL A 81 12.83 -16.32 -1.42
C VAL A 81 12.56 -17.81 -1.40
N GLY A 82 13.58 -18.64 -1.64
CA GLY A 82 13.45 -20.10 -1.59
C GLY A 82 12.92 -20.56 -0.23
N ALA A 83 12.18 -21.68 -0.21
CA ALA A 83 11.53 -22.16 1.02
C ALA A 83 12.51 -22.41 2.20
N GLU A 84 13.75 -22.76 1.90
CA GLU A 84 14.80 -22.96 2.91
C GLU A 84 15.31 -21.63 3.48
N GLU A 85 15.56 -20.67 2.62
CA GLU A 85 15.99 -19.32 2.99
C GLU A 85 14.87 -18.58 3.74
N ALA A 86 13.60 -18.74 3.31
CA ALA A 86 12.44 -18.22 4.03
C ALA A 86 12.35 -18.78 5.46
N ARG A 87 12.61 -20.09 5.66
CA ARG A 87 12.67 -20.72 6.99
C ARG A 87 13.81 -20.16 7.82
N ARG A 88 14.99 -19.95 7.21
CA ARG A 88 16.14 -19.38 7.89
C ARG A 88 15.89 -17.94 8.32
N LEU A 89 15.29 -17.11 7.45
CA LEU A 89 14.89 -15.75 7.77
C LEU A 89 13.81 -15.72 8.88
N ALA A 90 12.84 -16.63 8.83
CA ALA A 90 11.81 -16.75 9.86
C ALA A 90 12.39 -17.13 11.23
N SER A 91 13.43 -17.99 11.27
CA SER A 91 14.13 -18.34 12.52
C SER A 91 14.89 -17.18 13.15
N LEU A 92 15.22 -16.16 12.34
CA LEU A 92 15.85 -14.90 12.75
C LEU A 92 14.83 -13.79 13.05
N GLY A 93 13.51 -14.10 13.02
CA GLY A 93 12.44 -13.14 13.26
C GLY A 93 12.02 -12.32 12.01
N TYR A 94 12.61 -12.61 10.84
CA TYR A 94 12.20 -11.96 9.59
C TYR A 94 11.00 -12.69 8.98
N VAL A 95 9.85 -12.06 8.98
CA VAL A 95 8.67 -12.58 8.27
C VAL A 95 8.73 -12.11 6.81
N THR A 96 9.13 -13.00 5.91
CA THR A 96 9.06 -12.74 4.47
C THR A 96 7.63 -12.93 3.99
N VAL A 97 6.92 -11.85 3.79
CA VAL A 97 5.60 -11.89 3.16
C VAL A 97 5.75 -11.49 1.70
N ALA A 98 5.38 -12.40 0.79
CA ALA A 98 5.39 -12.12 -0.62
C ALA A 98 4.50 -10.88 -0.95
N PRO A 99 4.99 -9.91 -1.73
CA PRO A 99 4.18 -8.80 -2.17
C PRO A 99 2.98 -9.31 -2.97
N SER A 100 1.81 -8.68 -2.79
CA SER A 100 0.62 -9.04 -3.57
C SER A 100 0.85 -8.69 -5.04
N THR A 101 0.93 -9.71 -5.90
CA THR A 101 1.07 -9.59 -7.35
C THR A 101 -0.28 -9.44 -8.04
N GLY A 102 -1.17 -8.58 -7.54
CA GLY A 102 -2.44 -8.30 -8.22
C GLY A 102 -2.19 -7.73 -9.61
N SER A 103 -2.59 -8.47 -10.65
CA SER A 103 -2.67 -7.99 -12.02
C SER A 103 -4.03 -7.30 -12.18
N GLY A 104 -4.05 -5.99 -12.34
CA GLY A 104 -5.27 -5.19 -12.53
C GLY A 104 -5.01 -3.71 -12.23
N THR A 105 -6.00 -2.87 -12.53
CA THR A 105 -5.98 -1.47 -12.13
C THR A 105 -5.98 -1.38 -10.61
N LEU A 106 -4.91 -0.81 -10.06
CA LEU A 106 -4.76 -0.67 -8.62
C LEU A 106 -5.63 0.47 -8.10
N PRO A 107 -6.18 0.34 -6.88
CA PRO A 107 -6.92 1.44 -6.26
C PRO A 107 -6.07 2.71 -6.16
N ASP A 108 -6.69 3.85 -6.43
CA ASP A 108 -6.07 5.15 -6.16
C ASP A 108 -6.01 5.37 -4.63
N PRO A 109 -4.84 5.67 -4.06
CA PRO A 109 -4.73 5.95 -2.63
C PRO A 109 -5.72 7.00 -2.12
N LYS A 110 -6.07 7.99 -2.95
CA LYS A 110 -7.04 9.04 -2.60
C LYS A 110 -8.45 8.51 -2.32
N ASP A 111 -8.84 7.44 -3.03
CA ASP A 111 -10.17 6.83 -2.86
C ASP A 111 -10.25 5.94 -1.64
N VAL A 112 -9.12 5.39 -1.21
CA VAL A 112 -9.10 4.32 -0.22
C VAL A 112 -8.42 4.70 1.09
N ILE A 113 -7.71 5.84 1.17
CA ILE A 113 -7.00 6.26 2.38
C ILE A 113 -7.93 6.41 3.59
N GLY A 114 -9.17 6.87 3.36
CA GLY A 114 -10.18 6.99 4.42
C GLY A 114 -10.57 5.66 5.05
N THR A 115 -10.38 4.55 4.33
CA THR A 115 -10.67 3.21 4.85
C THR A 115 -9.69 2.75 5.93
N LEU A 116 -8.57 3.46 6.10
CA LEU A 116 -7.59 3.22 7.17
C LEU A 116 -7.94 3.92 8.49
N ALA A 117 -9.01 4.72 8.55
CA ALA A 117 -9.43 5.35 9.81
C ALA A 117 -9.63 4.32 10.94
N PRO A 118 -10.31 3.17 10.74
CA PRO A 118 -10.42 2.15 11.77
C PRO A 118 -9.09 1.54 12.22
N LEU A 119 -8.06 1.53 11.34
CA LEU A 119 -6.72 1.08 11.72
C LEU A 119 -6.09 2.04 12.73
N ARG A 120 -6.14 3.34 12.43
CA ARG A 120 -5.63 4.38 13.32
C ARG A 120 -6.39 4.38 14.66
N ASP A 121 -7.71 4.35 14.60
CA ASP A 121 -8.56 4.44 15.79
C ASP A 121 -8.44 3.17 16.65
N GLY A 122 -8.26 2.00 16.02
CA GLY A 122 -7.98 0.74 16.70
C GLY A 122 -6.61 0.73 17.40
N MET A 123 -5.60 1.32 16.79
CA MET A 123 -4.27 1.49 17.40
C MET A 123 -4.37 2.39 18.64
N ILE A 124 -5.01 3.54 18.53
CA ILE A 124 -5.23 4.47 19.65
C ILE A 124 -6.03 3.78 20.77
N ALA A 125 -7.09 3.04 20.44
CA ALA A 125 -7.88 2.32 21.44
C ALA A 125 -7.05 1.27 22.19
N LEU A 126 -6.13 0.58 21.51
CA LEU A 126 -5.24 -0.39 22.16
C LEU A 126 -4.22 0.30 23.08
N GLU A 127 -3.62 1.41 22.65
CA GLU A 127 -2.71 2.24 23.44
C GLU A 127 -3.40 2.81 24.70
N ASP A 128 -4.67 3.19 24.59
CA ASP A 128 -5.50 3.65 25.70
C ASP A 128 -5.98 2.54 26.65
N GLY A 129 -5.57 1.29 26.43
CA GLY A 129 -6.01 0.15 27.24
C GLY A 129 -7.46 -0.28 27.00
N ARG A 130 -8.01 0.00 25.82
CA ARG A 130 -9.37 -0.38 25.37
C ARG A 130 -9.33 -1.45 24.29
N PRO A 131 -8.84 -2.68 24.59
CA PRO A 131 -8.65 -3.73 23.59
C PRO A 131 -9.95 -4.23 22.97
N ALA A 132 -11.09 -4.11 23.66
CA ALA A 132 -12.39 -4.49 23.11
C ALA A 132 -12.80 -3.55 21.96
N ASP A 133 -12.57 -2.24 22.12
CA ASP A 133 -12.85 -1.25 21.09
C ASP A 133 -11.93 -1.44 19.90
N ALA A 134 -10.64 -1.69 20.16
CA ALA A 134 -9.67 -2.00 19.10
C ALA A 134 -10.10 -3.22 18.28
N ALA A 135 -10.50 -4.31 18.94
CA ALA A 135 -10.95 -5.51 18.26
C ALA A 135 -12.24 -5.28 17.44
N ALA A 136 -13.18 -4.49 17.96
CA ALA A 136 -14.42 -4.14 17.27
C ALA A 136 -14.19 -3.31 16.01
N LEU A 137 -13.19 -2.43 16.00
CA LEU A 137 -12.82 -1.61 14.84
C LEU A 137 -12.05 -2.41 13.79
N LEU A 138 -11.10 -3.24 14.23
CA LEU A 138 -10.17 -3.93 13.34
C LEU A 138 -10.75 -5.18 12.68
N GLY A 139 -11.61 -5.92 13.36
CA GLY A 139 -12.21 -7.13 12.80
C GLY A 139 -12.93 -6.92 11.47
N PRO A 140 -13.88 -5.99 11.37
CA PRO A 140 -14.56 -5.65 10.11
C PRO A 140 -13.60 -5.11 9.04
N LEU A 141 -12.66 -4.23 9.42
CA LEU A 141 -11.65 -3.70 8.51
C LEU A 141 -10.86 -4.82 7.83
N LEU A 142 -10.33 -5.75 8.62
CA LEU A 142 -9.47 -6.82 8.14
C LEU A 142 -10.23 -7.89 7.35
N SER A 143 -11.51 -8.08 7.65
CA SER A 143 -12.40 -8.92 6.85
C SER A 143 -12.63 -8.33 5.46
N ALA A 144 -12.80 -7.00 5.36
CA ALA A 144 -13.00 -6.30 4.09
C ALA A 144 -11.67 -6.07 3.34
N GLN A 145 -10.58 -5.85 4.05
CA GLN A 145 -9.26 -5.50 3.50
C GLN A 145 -8.15 -6.35 4.12
N PRO A 146 -8.03 -7.63 3.77
CA PRO A 146 -7.01 -8.53 4.34
C PRO A 146 -5.57 -8.12 4.04
N ALA A 147 -5.37 -7.21 3.08
CA ALA A 147 -4.06 -6.69 2.70
C ALA A 147 -3.47 -5.68 3.71
N VAL A 148 -4.27 -5.16 4.63
CA VAL A 148 -3.84 -4.21 5.68
C VAL A 148 -3.08 -4.97 6.77
N ARG A 149 -1.80 -5.21 6.53
CA ARG A 149 -0.97 -6.09 7.37
C ARG A 149 -0.81 -5.60 8.80
N ASP A 150 -0.58 -4.31 8.98
CA ASP A 150 -0.40 -3.72 10.32
C ASP A 150 -1.63 -3.90 11.19
N GLY A 151 -2.81 -3.94 10.57
CA GLY A 151 -4.06 -4.20 11.26
C GLY A 151 -4.12 -5.59 11.91
N TRP A 152 -3.54 -6.61 11.27
CA TRP A 152 -3.53 -7.97 11.83
C TRP A 152 -2.70 -8.06 13.10
N GLU A 153 -1.56 -7.34 13.14
CA GLU A 153 -0.71 -7.30 14.32
C GLU A 153 -1.43 -6.63 15.49
N ILE A 154 -2.01 -5.45 15.27
CA ILE A 154 -2.75 -4.70 16.29
C ILE A 154 -3.98 -5.51 16.76
N TYR A 155 -4.67 -6.16 15.83
CA TYR A 155 -5.83 -7.00 16.14
C TYR A 155 -5.45 -8.21 17.00
N ALA A 156 -4.34 -8.88 16.67
CA ALA A 156 -3.83 -9.99 17.48
C ALA A 156 -3.45 -9.53 18.89
N GLN A 157 -2.80 -8.38 19.03
CA GLN A 157 -2.49 -7.78 20.35
C GLN A 157 -3.76 -7.49 21.15
N ALA A 158 -4.79 -6.92 20.52
CA ALA A 158 -6.08 -6.67 21.15
C ALA A 158 -6.75 -7.96 21.64
N LEU A 159 -6.75 -9.01 20.81
CA LEU A 159 -7.29 -10.33 21.19
C LEU A 159 -6.51 -10.98 22.34
N LEU A 160 -5.18 -10.86 22.35
CA LEU A 160 -4.36 -11.37 23.46
C LEU A 160 -4.67 -10.64 24.77
N ALA A 161 -4.81 -9.32 24.73
CA ALA A 161 -5.20 -8.50 25.89
C ALA A 161 -6.60 -8.86 26.44
N LEU A 162 -7.49 -9.36 25.57
CA LEU A 162 -8.83 -9.87 25.94
C LEU A 162 -8.82 -11.36 26.40
N GLY A 163 -7.66 -12.01 26.46
CA GLY A 163 -7.56 -13.44 26.78
C GLY A 163 -8.01 -14.37 25.64
N ARG A 164 -8.25 -13.85 24.43
CA ARG A 164 -8.72 -14.61 23.24
C ARG A 164 -7.54 -15.16 22.40
N GLY A 165 -6.56 -15.75 23.07
CA GLY A 165 -5.31 -16.19 22.45
C GLY A 165 -5.47 -17.25 21.35
N ARG A 166 -6.47 -18.15 21.45
CA ARG A 166 -6.75 -19.15 20.39
C ARG A 166 -7.16 -18.45 19.08
N GLU A 167 -8.03 -17.47 19.16
CA GLU A 167 -8.49 -16.71 18.01
C GLU A 167 -7.34 -15.92 17.35
N ALA A 168 -6.45 -15.33 18.17
CA ALA A 168 -5.24 -14.68 17.68
C ALA A 168 -4.33 -15.65 16.90
N LEU A 169 -4.18 -16.89 17.36
CA LEU A 169 -3.41 -17.93 16.66
C LEU A 169 -4.05 -18.38 15.35
N ASP A 170 -5.37 -18.57 15.32
CA ASP A 170 -6.10 -18.98 14.13
C ASP A 170 -6.01 -17.90 13.03
N LEU A 171 -6.07 -16.63 13.41
CA LEU A 171 -5.91 -15.50 12.52
C LEU A 171 -4.50 -15.40 11.92
N SER A 172 -3.48 -15.60 12.74
CA SER A 172 -2.09 -15.64 12.28
C SER A 172 -1.87 -16.74 11.25
N GLY A 173 -2.45 -17.92 11.46
CA GLY A 173 -2.44 -19.03 10.52
C GLY A 173 -3.22 -18.74 9.22
N ALA A 174 -4.32 -18.00 9.28
CA ALA A 174 -5.10 -17.61 8.11
C ALA A 174 -4.38 -16.54 7.28
N ALA A 175 -3.76 -15.55 7.91
CA ALA A 175 -2.98 -14.51 7.25
C ALA A 175 -1.76 -15.10 6.51
N LEU A 176 -1.07 -16.07 7.10
CA LEU A 176 0.04 -16.79 6.48
C LEU A 176 -0.41 -17.63 5.27
N ARG A 177 -1.58 -18.29 5.34
CA ARG A 177 -2.13 -19.07 4.21
C ARG A 177 -2.57 -18.19 3.04
N GLN A 178 -3.09 -17.00 3.29
CA GLN A 178 -3.46 -16.06 2.22
C GLN A 178 -2.25 -15.48 1.51
N GLY A 179 -1.12 -15.32 2.19
CA GLY A 179 0.16 -14.92 1.59
C GLY A 179 0.75 -16.01 0.67
N SER A 180 0.52 -17.28 0.94
CA SER A 180 1.07 -18.41 0.17
C SER A 180 0.13 -19.00 -0.88
N GLY A 181 -1.17 -18.71 -0.85
CA GLY A 181 -2.20 -19.43 -1.63
C GLY A 181 -2.54 -18.88 -3.02
N ARG A 182 -2.04 -17.72 -3.45
CA ARG A 182 -2.34 -17.16 -4.79
C ARG A 182 -1.34 -17.49 -5.88
N GLY A 183 -0.25 -18.20 -5.57
CA GLY A 183 0.76 -18.61 -6.55
C GLY A 183 0.47 -19.94 -7.29
N ALA A 184 -0.49 -20.74 -6.85
CA ALA A 184 -0.62 -22.14 -7.30
C ALA A 184 -1.79 -22.46 -8.24
N ARG A 185 -2.60 -21.48 -8.68
CA ARG A 185 -3.71 -21.76 -9.63
C ARG A 185 -3.53 -21.04 -10.96
N GLY A 186 -2.49 -21.39 -11.70
CA GLY A 186 -2.30 -20.77 -13.00
C GLY A 186 -1.30 -21.44 -13.90
N GLN A 187 -1.20 -22.80 -13.89
CA GLN A 187 -0.53 -23.52 -14.97
C GLN A 187 -0.98 -24.99 -14.94
N HIS A 188 -1.99 -25.33 -15.73
CA HIS A 188 -2.09 -26.57 -16.49
C HIS A 188 -3.42 -26.61 -17.24
N ARG A 189 -3.41 -26.15 -18.46
CA ARG A 189 -4.17 -26.75 -19.59
C ARG A 189 -3.46 -26.35 -20.87
N GLY A 190 -2.53 -27.21 -21.31
CA GLY A 190 -2.05 -27.23 -22.66
C GLY A 190 -3.07 -27.96 -23.55
N PRO A 191 -3.16 -27.59 -24.84
CA PRO A 191 -4.10 -28.20 -25.77
C PRO A 191 -3.62 -29.56 -26.21
N ARG A 192 -4.59 -30.48 -26.42
CA ARG A 192 -4.47 -31.60 -27.34
C ARG A 192 -4.95 -31.17 -28.72
#